data_242e269967320d1fba9c5a19a74e2efe
#
_entry.id   242e269967320d1fba9c5a19a74e2efe
#
_cell.length_a   1.000
_cell.length_b   1.000
_cell.length_c   1.000
_cell.angle_alpha   90.00
_cell.angle_beta   90.00
_cell.angle_gamma   90.00
#
_symmetry.space_group_name_H-M   'P 1'
#
loop_
_entity.id
_entity.type
_entity.pdbx_description
1 polymer ?
#
loop_
_entity_poly.entity_id
_entity_poly.type
_entity_poly.pdbx_seq_one_letter_code
_entity_poly.pdbx_strand_id
1 'polypeptide(L)'
;LQIEGRLKQSFSDGLETVKIINVETIYSNYDKPNKTIFSTYAMIHFLSQNISSKQATAIGLLAVALWSFVISLIRSLSLHMGAVGGAAMMYTLSTVLIWLIFGRPHLRNYNRGYLLWASIFFVGCELCLSLSVGFAQNARQTVEIGMVNYLWPTFTILGAVCFNGQPAKWWIGIGFVLSFFGIATVLGGDGGLSLSGIYHNVRTNPVGYLMALADALFWAAYCTLTARVKAEGSSVGFFFMLVSLLLWAEYFIGGTHSLNFDAESVGYALAAASCMGLGYAVWNIGISRGNMTVLAGASYFIPVFSALVSSFVISAPLSVQFWQGAGMVCAGSVVCWLATRRKSI
;
A
#
# COMPACT_ATOMS: atom_id res chain seq x y z
N LEU A 1 26.31 18.47 43.62
CA LEU A 1 25.17 18.15 44.49
C LEU A 1 23.91 18.99 44.20
N GLN A 2 24.01 20.24 43.72
CA GLN A 2 22.85 21.10 43.42
C GLN A 2 22.33 20.90 41.98
N ILE A 3 23.13 20.41 41.07
CA ILE A 3 22.76 20.15 39.67
C ILE A 3 22.09 18.77 39.51
N GLU A 4 22.50 17.77 40.28
CA GLU A 4 21.87 16.45 40.31
C GLU A 4 20.46 16.45 40.88
N GLY A 5 20.20 17.33 41.89
CA GLY A 5 18.87 17.51 42.48
C GLY A 5 17.85 18.10 41.48
N ARG A 6 18.26 19.05 40.64
CA ARG A 6 17.39 19.67 39.64
C ARG A 6 17.06 18.76 38.45
N LEU A 7 17.98 17.89 38.05
CA LEU A 7 17.74 16.90 36.98
C LEU A 7 16.78 15.78 37.42
N LYS A 8 16.87 15.35 38.70
CA LYS A 8 15.92 14.36 39.24
C LYS A 8 14.50 14.92 39.41
N GLN A 9 14.37 16.19 39.79
CA GLN A 9 13.09 16.84 39.95
C GLN A 9 12.42 17.11 38.62
N SER A 10 13.19 17.51 37.56
CA SER A 10 12.69 17.68 36.21
C SER A 10 12.26 16.36 35.56
N PHE A 11 12.86 15.22 35.93
CA PHE A 11 12.46 13.89 35.45
C PHE A 11 11.23 13.33 36.16
N SER A 12 11.01 13.69 37.43
CA SER A 12 9.82 13.34 38.21
C SER A 12 8.60 14.10 37.73
N ASP A 13 8.73 15.40 37.46
CA ASP A 13 7.62 16.25 37.00
C ASP A 13 7.18 15.94 35.54
N GLY A 14 8.06 15.33 34.74
CA GLY A 14 7.76 14.86 33.37
C GLY A 14 6.95 13.56 33.33
N LEU A 15 6.95 12.77 34.38
CA LEU A 15 6.23 11.49 34.44
C LEU A 15 4.81 11.60 35.04
N GLU A 16 4.48 12.69 35.71
CA GLU A 16 3.13 12.90 36.27
C GLU A 16 2.13 13.57 35.30
N THR A 17 2.54 13.99 34.13
CA THR A 17 1.64 14.64 33.15
C THR A 17 1.22 13.70 32.00
N VAL A 18 1.34 12.40 32.15
CA VAL A 18 0.49 11.47 31.37
C VAL A 18 -0.88 11.48 32.05
N LYS A 19 -1.67 12.52 31.76
CA LYS A 19 -3.09 12.53 32.08
C LYS A 19 -3.68 11.23 31.53
N ILE A 20 -4.06 10.35 32.45
CA ILE A 20 -5.06 9.31 32.19
C ILE A 20 -6.25 10.05 31.59
N ILE A 21 -6.37 10.02 30.26
CA ILE A 21 -7.55 10.56 29.60
C ILE A 21 -8.67 9.68 30.10
N ASN A 22 -9.46 10.25 31.02
CA ASN A 22 -10.53 9.53 31.66
C ASN A 22 -11.51 9.12 30.55
N VAL A 23 -11.79 7.83 30.45
CA VAL A 23 -12.69 7.24 29.45
C VAL A 23 -14.04 7.99 29.43
N GLU A 24 -14.47 8.54 30.57
CA GLU A 24 -15.66 9.37 30.70
C GLU A 24 -15.60 10.68 29.90
N THR A 25 -14.43 11.29 29.73
CA THR A 25 -14.29 12.52 28.94
C THR A 25 -14.44 12.27 27.44
N ILE A 26 -14.15 11.04 26.98
CA ILE A 26 -14.39 10.59 25.61
C ILE A 26 -15.90 10.37 25.41
N TYR A 27 -16.61 9.89 26.45
CA TYR A 27 -18.06 9.64 26.38
C TYR A 27 -18.92 10.91 26.23
N SER A 28 -18.45 12.06 26.71
CA SER A 28 -19.26 13.29 26.68
C SER A 28 -19.28 14.00 25.33
N ASN A 29 -18.41 13.64 24.39
CA ASN A 29 -18.25 14.32 23.10
C ASN A 29 -18.79 13.53 21.90
N TYR A 30 -19.37 12.35 22.11
CA TYR A 30 -19.95 11.54 21.03
C TYR A 30 -21.44 11.31 21.23
N ASP A 31 -22.23 11.77 20.26
CA ASP A 31 -23.63 11.42 20.11
C ASP A 31 -23.76 9.89 19.97
N LYS A 32 -24.49 9.26 20.88
CA LYS A 32 -24.69 7.82 21.15
C LYS A 32 -24.25 6.85 20.02
N PRO A 33 -22.97 6.41 19.97
CA PRO A 33 -22.56 5.39 19.01
C PRO A 33 -23.09 4.01 19.44
N ASN A 34 -23.36 3.17 18.44
CA ASN A 34 -23.75 1.77 18.65
C ASN A 34 -22.69 1.06 19.52
N LYS A 35 -23.09 0.60 20.72
CA LYS A 35 -22.19 0.09 21.77
C LYS A 35 -21.21 -1.00 21.29
N THR A 36 -21.61 -1.81 20.30
CA THR A 36 -20.78 -2.90 19.76
C THR A 36 -19.62 -2.38 18.91
N ILE A 37 -19.85 -1.40 18.04
CA ILE A 37 -18.80 -0.81 17.18
C ILE A 37 -17.79 -0.02 18.03
N PHE A 38 -18.30 0.71 19.02
CA PHE A 38 -17.47 1.47 19.96
C PHE A 38 -16.59 0.54 20.83
N SER A 39 -17.13 -0.60 21.27
CA SER A 39 -16.38 -1.62 22.02
C SER A 39 -15.24 -2.21 21.19
N THR A 40 -15.46 -2.50 19.92
CA THR A 40 -14.43 -3.05 19.02
C THR A 40 -13.31 -2.03 18.75
N TYR A 41 -13.67 -0.77 18.47
CA TYR A 41 -12.69 0.31 18.29
C TYR A 41 -11.85 0.55 19.57
N ALA A 42 -12.51 0.65 20.71
CA ALA A 42 -11.84 0.84 21.99
C ALA A 42 -10.93 -0.34 22.34
N MET A 43 -11.36 -1.57 22.05
CA MET A 43 -10.57 -2.78 22.26
C MET A 43 -9.33 -2.82 21.34
N ILE A 44 -9.47 -2.52 20.05
CA ILE A 44 -8.35 -2.48 19.09
C ILE A 44 -7.38 -1.36 19.48
N HIS A 45 -7.87 -0.20 19.87
CA HIS A 45 -7.05 0.92 20.34
C HIS A 45 -6.31 0.57 21.63
N PHE A 46 -6.97 -0.08 22.60
CA PHE A 46 -6.37 -0.55 23.85
C PHE A 46 -5.33 -1.64 23.60
N LEU A 47 -5.64 -2.64 22.78
CA LEU A 47 -4.68 -3.69 22.39
C LEU A 47 -3.48 -3.08 21.68
N SER A 48 -3.71 -2.13 20.79
CA SER A 48 -2.62 -1.47 20.08
C SER A 48 -1.72 -0.64 21.01
N GLN A 49 -2.22 -0.09 22.12
CA GLN A 49 -1.41 0.69 23.08
C GLN A 49 -0.45 -0.18 23.91
N ASN A 50 -0.77 -1.44 24.13
CA ASN A 50 -0.02 -2.33 25.02
C ASN A 50 0.94 -3.30 24.30
N ILE A 51 1.05 -3.21 22.96
CA ILE A 51 1.96 -4.09 22.20
C ILE A 51 3.41 -3.56 22.22
N SER A 52 4.36 -4.47 22.34
CA SER A 52 5.78 -4.17 22.24
C SER A 52 6.16 -3.80 20.79
N SER A 53 7.28 -3.08 20.59
CA SER A 53 7.79 -2.75 19.26
C SER A 53 8.06 -4.00 18.40
N LYS A 54 8.47 -5.12 18.99
CA LYS A 54 8.65 -6.40 18.27
C LYS A 54 7.31 -6.96 17.77
N GLN A 55 6.28 -6.93 18.61
CA GLN A 55 4.93 -7.37 18.23
C GLN A 55 4.32 -6.45 17.13
N ALA A 56 4.47 -5.13 17.27
CA ALA A 56 4.02 -4.18 16.26
C ALA A 56 4.73 -4.41 14.91
N THR A 57 6.03 -4.73 14.94
CA THR A 57 6.77 -5.09 13.73
C THR A 57 6.24 -6.39 13.11
N ALA A 58 6.00 -7.42 13.91
CA ALA A 58 5.44 -8.68 13.41
C ALA A 58 4.03 -8.49 12.81
N ILE A 59 3.18 -7.68 13.45
CA ILE A 59 1.87 -7.29 12.90
C ILE A 59 2.03 -6.55 11.58
N GLY A 60 2.96 -5.58 11.50
CA GLY A 60 3.22 -4.85 10.26
C GLY A 60 3.74 -5.73 9.11
N LEU A 61 4.51 -6.77 9.42
CA LEU A 61 4.98 -7.75 8.41
C LEU A 61 3.83 -8.55 7.77
N LEU A 62 2.69 -8.71 8.46
CA LEU A 62 1.50 -9.33 7.86
C LEU A 62 1.00 -8.54 6.65
N ALA A 63 1.23 -7.21 6.58
CA ALA A 63 0.87 -6.42 5.42
C ALA A 63 1.61 -6.91 4.15
N VAL A 64 2.88 -7.28 4.28
CA VAL A 64 3.68 -7.80 3.16
C VAL A 64 3.05 -9.09 2.62
N ALA A 65 2.61 -9.98 3.50
CA ALA A 65 1.91 -11.20 3.12
C ALA A 65 0.56 -10.89 2.46
N LEU A 66 -0.28 -10.05 3.10
CA LEU A 66 -1.60 -9.69 2.58
C LEU A 66 -1.51 -9.01 1.20
N TRP A 67 -0.62 -8.04 1.04
CA TRP A 67 -0.44 -7.34 -0.24
C TRP A 67 0.14 -8.22 -1.34
N SER A 68 0.83 -9.31 -0.99
CA SER A 68 1.30 -10.29 -1.98
C SER A 68 0.16 -11.02 -2.70
N PHE A 69 -1.04 -11.08 -2.12
CA PHE A 69 -2.23 -11.66 -2.74
C PHE A 69 -3.00 -10.67 -3.63
N VAL A 70 -2.82 -9.36 -3.44
CA VAL A 70 -3.70 -8.32 -4.00
C VAL A 70 -3.78 -8.41 -5.53
N ILE A 71 -2.67 -8.51 -6.24
CA ILE A 71 -2.64 -8.59 -7.72
C ILE A 71 -3.48 -9.76 -8.23
N SER A 72 -3.27 -10.95 -7.65
CA SER A 72 -4.01 -12.15 -8.03
C SER A 72 -5.50 -12.05 -7.71
N LEU A 73 -5.83 -11.49 -6.55
CA LEU A 73 -7.22 -11.34 -6.13
C LEU A 73 -7.97 -10.29 -6.94
N ILE A 74 -7.34 -9.15 -7.29
CA ILE A 74 -7.92 -8.17 -8.23
C ILE A 74 -8.20 -8.85 -9.57
N ARG A 75 -7.25 -9.65 -10.07
CA ARG A 75 -7.45 -10.37 -11.33
C ARG A 75 -8.58 -11.38 -11.24
N SER A 76 -8.60 -12.24 -10.23
CA SER A 76 -9.67 -13.22 -10.03
C SER A 76 -11.03 -12.53 -9.90
N LEU A 77 -11.11 -11.48 -9.08
CA LEU A 77 -12.32 -10.70 -8.90
C LEU A 77 -12.79 -10.06 -10.23
N SER A 78 -11.86 -9.53 -11.04
CA SER A 78 -12.20 -8.92 -12.32
C SER A 78 -12.74 -9.91 -13.34
N LEU A 79 -12.31 -11.17 -13.30
CA LEU A 79 -12.82 -12.23 -14.17
C LEU A 79 -14.27 -12.62 -13.82
N HIS A 80 -14.68 -12.48 -12.56
CA HIS A 80 -16.00 -12.88 -12.07
C HIS A 80 -17.01 -11.70 -12.01
N MET A 81 -16.54 -10.49 -11.66
CA MET A 81 -17.40 -9.31 -11.46
C MET A 81 -17.12 -8.17 -12.46
N GLY A 82 -16.24 -8.41 -13.45
CA GLY A 82 -15.75 -7.34 -14.32
C GLY A 82 -14.69 -6.45 -13.64
N ALA A 83 -13.84 -5.81 -14.44
CA ALA A 83 -12.73 -5.00 -13.92
C ALA A 83 -13.21 -3.83 -13.05
N VAL A 84 -14.20 -3.08 -13.51
CA VAL A 84 -14.72 -1.90 -12.81
C VAL A 84 -15.60 -2.29 -11.63
N GLY A 85 -16.59 -3.18 -11.84
CA GLY A 85 -17.53 -3.61 -10.79
C GLY A 85 -16.84 -4.35 -9.66
N GLY A 86 -15.92 -5.25 -9.98
CA GLY A 86 -15.12 -5.98 -8.99
C GLY A 86 -14.25 -5.05 -8.14
N ALA A 87 -13.55 -4.11 -8.78
CA ALA A 87 -12.77 -3.10 -8.06
C ALA A 87 -13.66 -2.21 -7.18
N ALA A 88 -14.81 -1.74 -7.69
CA ALA A 88 -15.77 -0.94 -6.92
C ALA A 88 -16.22 -1.68 -5.64
N MET A 89 -16.56 -2.97 -5.77
CA MET A 89 -16.96 -3.81 -4.65
C MET A 89 -15.80 -3.98 -3.65
N MET A 90 -14.59 -4.28 -4.12
CA MET A 90 -13.40 -4.43 -3.27
C MET A 90 -13.16 -3.17 -2.43
N TYR A 91 -13.14 -1.98 -3.04
CA TYR A 91 -12.89 -0.74 -2.29
C TYR A 91 -14.04 -0.33 -1.39
N THR A 92 -15.29 -0.66 -1.74
CA THR A 92 -16.45 -0.49 -0.85
C THR A 92 -16.27 -1.30 0.43
N LEU A 93 -16.01 -2.59 0.30
CA LEU A 93 -15.81 -3.50 1.43
C LEU A 93 -14.57 -3.14 2.24
N SER A 94 -13.47 -2.76 1.57
CA SER A 94 -12.25 -2.28 2.25
C SER A 94 -12.51 -1.00 3.05
N THR A 95 -13.29 -0.05 2.52
CA THR A 95 -13.68 1.17 3.22
C THR A 95 -14.45 0.85 4.49
N VAL A 96 -15.47 -0.02 4.38
CA VAL A 96 -16.26 -0.46 5.52
C VAL A 96 -15.37 -1.12 6.57
N LEU A 97 -14.47 -2.02 6.15
CA LEU A 97 -13.56 -2.72 7.03
C LEU A 97 -12.62 -1.76 7.79
N ILE A 98 -12.02 -0.79 7.07
CA ILE A 98 -11.13 0.21 7.69
C ILE A 98 -11.91 1.11 8.67
N TRP A 99 -13.14 1.51 8.32
CA TRP A 99 -13.96 2.31 9.24
C TRP A 99 -14.42 1.54 10.46
N LEU A 100 -14.63 0.24 10.35
CA LEU A 100 -14.91 -0.62 11.52
C LEU A 100 -13.68 -0.74 12.43
N ILE A 101 -12.45 -0.75 11.88
CA ILE A 101 -11.21 -0.90 12.64
C ILE A 101 -10.75 0.43 13.25
N PHE A 102 -10.69 1.50 12.47
CA PHE A 102 -10.12 2.79 12.87
C PHE A 102 -11.14 3.90 13.11
N GLY A 103 -12.41 3.64 12.85
CA GLY A 103 -13.44 4.68 12.84
C GLY A 103 -13.36 5.58 11.59
N ARG A 104 -14.30 6.53 11.50
CA ARG A 104 -14.34 7.49 10.39
C ARG A 104 -13.24 8.55 10.58
N PRO A 105 -12.51 8.93 9.53
CA PRO A 105 -11.46 9.93 9.64
C PRO A 105 -12.02 11.33 9.93
N HIS A 106 -11.37 12.07 10.83
CA HIS A 106 -11.70 13.45 11.13
C HIS A 106 -10.99 14.38 10.13
N LEU A 107 -11.57 14.61 8.96
CA LEU A 107 -10.96 15.36 7.86
C LEU A 107 -10.62 16.83 8.23
N ARG A 108 -11.28 17.40 9.23
CA ARG A 108 -11.01 18.76 9.73
C ARG A 108 -9.60 18.94 10.31
N ASN A 109 -8.95 17.85 10.71
CA ASN A 109 -7.60 17.86 11.26
C ASN A 109 -6.51 17.94 10.19
N TYR A 110 -6.87 17.81 8.91
CA TYR A 110 -5.93 17.82 7.81
C TYR A 110 -5.94 19.16 7.06
N ASN A 111 -4.77 19.58 6.59
CA ASN A 111 -4.68 20.71 5.68
C ASN A 111 -5.43 20.43 4.37
N ARG A 112 -6.24 21.37 3.90
CA ARG A 112 -7.05 21.22 2.67
C ARG A 112 -6.20 20.94 1.44
N GLY A 113 -5.04 21.58 1.31
CA GLY A 113 -4.10 21.35 0.21
C GLY A 113 -3.54 19.93 0.25
N TYR A 114 -3.21 19.42 1.45
CA TYR A 114 -2.79 18.04 1.61
C TYR A 114 -3.91 17.06 1.19
N LEU A 115 -5.13 17.26 1.69
CA LEU A 115 -6.25 16.38 1.35
C LEU A 115 -6.50 16.33 -0.15
N LEU A 116 -6.44 17.49 -0.83
CA LEU A 116 -6.63 17.57 -2.28
C LEU A 116 -5.58 16.73 -3.03
N TRP A 117 -4.30 17.04 -2.82
CA TRP A 117 -3.22 16.36 -3.55
C TRP A 117 -3.05 14.90 -3.15
N ALA A 118 -3.21 14.59 -1.86
CA ALA A 118 -3.18 13.22 -1.38
C ALA A 118 -4.35 12.40 -1.97
N SER A 119 -5.54 12.98 -2.11
CA SER A 119 -6.68 12.34 -2.80
C SER A 119 -6.36 12.07 -4.26
N ILE A 120 -5.83 13.07 -5.00
CA ILE A 120 -5.48 12.91 -6.41
C ILE A 120 -4.45 11.76 -6.58
N PHE A 121 -3.39 11.77 -5.78
CA PHE A 121 -2.33 10.77 -5.90
C PHE A 121 -2.78 9.39 -5.44
N PHE A 122 -3.45 9.29 -4.30
CA PHE A 122 -3.92 8.00 -3.78
C PHE A 122 -5.02 7.40 -4.67
N VAL A 123 -6.01 8.20 -5.03
CA VAL A 123 -7.11 7.73 -5.89
C VAL A 123 -6.59 7.38 -7.29
N GLY A 124 -5.71 8.21 -7.86
CA GLY A 124 -5.06 7.93 -9.13
C GLY A 124 -4.27 6.61 -9.10
N CYS A 125 -3.51 6.38 -8.02
CA CYS A 125 -2.80 5.13 -7.77
C CYS A 125 -3.77 3.93 -7.80
N GLU A 126 -4.74 3.90 -6.92
CA GLU A 126 -5.61 2.74 -6.73
C GLU A 126 -6.50 2.45 -7.94
N LEU A 127 -6.95 3.50 -8.67
CA LEU A 127 -7.65 3.35 -9.94
C LEU A 127 -6.73 2.73 -11.01
N CYS A 128 -5.52 3.26 -11.14
CA CYS A 128 -4.53 2.75 -12.09
C CYS A 128 -4.16 1.31 -11.80
N LEU A 129 -3.93 0.93 -10.53
CA LEU A 129 -3.64 -0.44 -10.13
C LEU A 129 -4.78 -1.38 -10.51
N SER A 130 -5.98 -1.08 -10.02
CA SER A 130 -7.13 -1.97 -10.18
C SER A 130 -7.53 -2.16 -11.63
N LEU A 131 -7.55 -1.09 -12.41
CA LEU A 131 -7.96 -1.15 -13.81
C LEU A 131 -6.86 -1.77 -14.68
N SER A 132 -5.57 -1.47 -14.45
CA SER A 132 -4.49 -2.11 -15.21
C SER A 132 -4.47 -3.62 -15.04
N VAL A 133 -4.60 -4.10 -13.81
CA VAL A 133 -4.68 -5.53 -13.48
C VAL A 133 -6.00 -6.13 -13.94
N GLY A 134 -7.11 -5.42 -13.75
CA GLY A 134 -8.44 -5.86 -14.11
C GLY A 134 -8.61 -6.08 -15.62
N PHE A 135 -8.04 -5.19 -16.44
CA PHE A 135 -8.06 -5.29 -17.91
C PHE A 135 -6.88 -6.07 -18.51
N ALA A 136 -6.06 -6.73 -17.69
CA ALA A 136 -5.03 -7.62 -18.20
C ALA A 136 -5.66 -8.75 -19.04
N GLN A 137 -5.05 -9.08 -20.18
CA GLN A 137 -5.63 -10.04 -21.14
C GLN A 137 -5.47 -11.49 -20.69
N ASN A 138 -4.42 -11.79 -19.92
CA ASN A 138 -4.13 -13.13 -19.42
C ASN A 138 -3.34 -13.08 -18.10
N ALA A 139 -3.18 -14.24 -17.45
CA ALA A 139 -2.50 -14.36 -16.16
C ALA A 139 -1.04 -13.89 -16.21
N ARG A 140 -0.30 -14.17 -17.29
CA ARG A 140 1.08 -13.70 -17.47
C ARG A 140 1.13 -12.17 -17.50
N GLN A 141 0.29 -11.53 -18.32
CA GLN A 141 0.22 -10.08 -18.42
C GLN A 141 -0.17 -9.44 -17.08
N THR A 142 -1.06 -10.08 -16.31
CA THR A 142 -1.41 -9.64 -14.95
C THR A 142 -0.17 -9.51 -14.07
N VAL A 143 0.70 -10.50 -14.09
CA VAL A 143 1.92 -10.49 -13.26
C VAL A 143 2.96 -9.50 -13.80
N GLU A 144 3.09 -9.38 -15.13
CA GLU A 144 3.97 -8.38 -15.77
C GLU A 144 3.54 -6.94 -15.41
N ILE A 145 2.25 -6.63 -15.46
CA ILE A 145 1.66 -5.36 -15.03
C ILE A 145 1.96 -5.12 -13.55
N GLY A 146 1.74 -6.13 -12.70
CA GLY A 146 2.09 -6.06 -11.28
C GLY A 146 3.58 -5.79 -11.06
N MET A 147 4.46 -6.36 -11.88
CA MET A 147 5.90 -6.08 -11.78
C MET A 147 6.26 -4.64 -12.12
N VAL A 148 5.59 -4.02 -13.11
CA VAL A 148 5.77 -2.59 -13.42
C VAL A 148 5.34 -1.72 -12.24
N ASN A 149 4.21 -2.04 -11.61
CA ASN A 149 3.77 -1.36 -10.38
C ASN A 149 4.84 -1.41 -9.30
N TYR A 150 5.54 -2.53 -9.13
CA TYR A 150 6.57 -2.68 -8.10
C TYR A 150 7.85 -1.83 -8.30
N LEU A 151 7.85 -0.88 -9.23
CA LEU A 151 8.80 0.24 -9.24
C LEU A 151 8.51 1.30 -8.16
N TRP A 152 7.33 1.27 -7.54
CA TRP A 152 6.95 2.27 -6.53
C TRP A 152 7.94 2.45 -5.38
N PRO A 153 8.64 1.42 -4.84
CA PRO A 153 9.60 1.64 -3.77
C PRO A 153 10.81 2.45 -4.26
N THR A 154 11.28 2.16 -5.47
CA THR A 154 12.38 2.91 -6.11
C THR A 154 11.99 4.37 -6.33
N PHE A 155 10.81 4.64 -6.89
CA PHE A 155 10.31 6.00 -7.08
C PHE A 155 10.05 6.73 -5.76
N THR A 156 9.59 6.04 -4.73
CA THR A 156 9.38 6.63 -3.39
C THR A 156 10.70 7.12 -2.78
N ILE A 157 11.76 6.31 -2.91
CA ILE A 157 13.10 6.70 -2.44
C ILE A 157 13.61 7.91 -3.23
N LEU A 158 13.47 7.91 -4.56
CA LEU A 158 13.84 9.07 -5.40
C LEU A 158 13.05 10.31 -5.01
N GLY A 159 11.74 10.18 -4.79
CA GLY A 159 10.89 11.27 -4.31
C GLY A 159 11.37 11.84 -2.96
N ALA A 160 11.74 10.97 -2.02
CA ALA A 160 12.28 11.38 -0.73
C ALA A 160 13.61 12.14 -0.88
N VAL A 161 14.48 11.72 -1.80
CA VAL A 161 15.76 12.42 -2.08
C VAL A 161 15.51 13.77 -2.75
N CYS A 162 14.69 13.80 -3.81
CA CYS A 162 14.49 15.00 -4.62
C CYS A 162 13.64 16.08 -3.90
N PHE A 163 12.61 15.67 -3.14
CA PHE A 163 11.63 16.60 -2.59
C PHE A 163 11.66 16.74 -1.07
N ASN A 164 12.14 15.73 -0.34
CA ASN A 164 12.17 15.73 1.13
C ASN A 164 13.58 15.94 1.70
N GLY A 165 14.60 16.18 0.84
CA GLY A 165 15.97 16.44 1.26
C GLY A 165 16.64 15.24 1.92
N GLN A 166 16.20 14.02 1.63
CA GLN A 166 16.85 12.82 2.17
C GLN A 166 18.25 12.67 1.53
N PRO A 167 19.32 12.54 2.33
CA PRO A 167 20.64 12.35 1.79
C PRO A 167 20.76 11.00 1.10
N ALA A 168 21.41 10.97 -0.06
CA ALA A 168 21.67 9.76 -0.81
C ALA A 168 23.13 9.70 -1.26
N LYS A 169 23.68 8.49 -1.31
CA LYS A 169 24.99 8.24 -1.90
C LYS A 169 24.84 8.15 -3.43
N TRP A 170 25.91 8.50 -4.17
CA TRP A 170 25.90 8.53 -5.62
C TRP A 170 25.44 7.20 -6.28
N TRP A 171 25.69 6.09 -5.64
CA TRP A 171 25.36 4.75 -6.16
C TRP A 171 23.85 4.39 -6.06
N ILE A 172 23.01 5.30 -5.57
CA ILE A 172 21.54 5.16 -5.69
C ILE A 172 21.12 4.97 -7.16
N GLY A 173 21.89 5.60 -8.10
CA GLY A 173 21.68 5.43 -9.54
C GLY A 173 21.84 3.98 -10.01
N ILE A 174 22.73 3.21 -9.38
CA ILE A 174 22.91 1.78 -9.70
C ILE A 174 21.63 1.00 -9.35
N GLY A 175 21.04 1.25 -8.17
CA GLY A 175 19.80 0.60 -7.77
C GLY A 175 18.63 0.95 -8.69
N PHE A 176 18.53 2.22 -9.10
CA PHE A 176 17.54 2.67 -10.05
C PHE A 176 17.67 1.95 -11.40
N VAL A 177 18.86 1.96 -11.99
CA VAL A 177 19.14 1.32 -13.26
C VAL A 177 18.86 -0.19 -13.18
N LEU A 178 19.27 -0.84 -12.08
CA LEU A 178 19.02 -2.27 -11.86
C LEU A 178 17.51 -2.59 -11.80
N SER A 179 16.71 -1.77 -11.13
CA SER A 179 15.25 -1.94 -11.10
C SER A 179 14.64 -1.82 -12.51
N PHE A 180 15.07 -0.83 -13.30
CA PHE A 180 14.57 -0.66 -14.67
C PHE A 180 14.99 -1.81 -15.60
N PHE A 181 16.21 -2.28 -15.51
CA PHE A 181 16.65 -3.47 -16.25
C PHE A 181 15.88 -4.72 -15.82
N GLY A 182 15.53 -4.83 -14.55
CA GLY A 182 14.65 -5.89 -14.04
C GLY A 182 13.30 -5.87 -14.72
N ILE A 183 12.63 -4.71 -14.77
CA ILE A 183 11.35 -4.57 -15.49
C ILE A 183 11.52 -4.85 -16.99
N ALA A 184 12.57 -4.33 -17.63
CA ALA A 184 12.82 -4.60 -19.03
C ALA A 184 13.00 -6.10 -19.32
N THR A 185 13.65 -6.83 -18.42
CA THR A 185 13.79 -8.29 -18.50
C THR A 185 12.45 -9.01 -18.38
N VAL A 186 11.59 -8.59 -17.43
CA VAL A 186 10.23 -9.15 -17.31
C VAL A 186 9.41 -8.88 -18.56
N LEU A 187 9.39 -7.65 -19.05
CA LEU A 187 8.60 -7.24 -20.22
C LEU A 187 9.11 -7.85 -21.54
N GLY A 188 10.38 -8.22 -21.62
CA GLY A 188 10.96 -8.91 -22.75
C GLY A 188 10.51 -10.38 -22.90
N GLY A 189 9.80 -10.88 -21.89
CA GLY A 189 9.23 -12.23 -21.88
C GLY A 189 10.30 -13.32 -21.83
N ASP A 190 10.11 -14.41 -22.57
CA ASP A 190 11.03 -15.55 -22.59
C ASP A 190 12.35 -15.21 -23.28
N GLY A 191 12.40 -14.11 -24.05
CA GLY A 191 13.62 -13.55 -24.64
C GLY A 191 14.48 -12.75 -23.67
N GLY A 192 14.04 -12.52 -22.43
CA GLY A 192 14.73 -11.70 -21.45
C GLY A 192 14.86 -10.24 -21.92
N LEU A 193 16.07 -9.64 -21.86
CA LEU A 193 16.33 -8.29 -22.31
C LEU A 193 16.27 -8.16 -23.84
N SER A 194 15.06 -8.19 -24.39
CA SER A 194 14.78 -8.08 -25.82
C SER A 194 13.91 -6.88 -26.13
N LEU A 195 14.43 -5.89 -26.85
CA LEU A 195 13.67 -4.70 -27.27
C LEU A 195 12.46 -5.06 -28.14
N SER A 196 12.59 -6.03 -29.01
CA SER A 196 11.47 -6.52 -29.84
C SER A 196 10.42 -7.24 -28.99
N GLY A 197 10.84 -8.02 -28.00
CA GLY A 197 9.94 -8.68 -27.03
C GLY A 197 9.18 -7.66 -26.19
N ILE A 198 9.87 -6.66 -25.65
CA ILE A 198 9.27 -5.56 -24.89
C ILE A 198 8.23 -4.83 -25.74
N TYR A 199 8.61 -4.43 -26.96
CA TYR A 199 7.71 -3.74 -27.87
C TYR A 199 6.46 -4.57 -28.19
N HIS A 200 6.65 -5.85 -28.51
CA HIS A 200 5.54 -6.75 -28.80
C HIS A 200 4.60 -6.89 -27.62
N ASN A 201 5.15 -7.10 -26.42
CA ASN A 201 4.38 -7.30 -25.20
C ASN A 201 3.60 -6.03 -24.79
N VAL A 202 4.28 -4.88 -24.74
CA VAL A 202 3.65 -3.60 -24.36
C VAL A 202 2.58 -3.21 -25.38
N ARG A 203 2.78 -3.48 -26.67
CA ARG A 203 1.80 -3.18 -27.73
C ARG A 203 0.48 -3.93 -27.56
N THR A 204 0.46 -5.10 -26.92
CA THR A 204 -0.78 -5.86 -26.69
C THR A 204 -1.74 -5.17 -25.73
N ASN A 205 -1.21 -4.40 -24.76
CA ASN A 205 -2.01 -3.65 -23.77
C ASN A 205 -1.27 -2.38 -23.31
N PRO A 206 -1.02 -1.41 -24.18
CA PRO A 206 -0.20 -0.24 -23.85
C PRO A 206 -0.80 0.59 -22.72
N VAL A 207 -2.13 0.67 -22.66
CA VAL A 207 -2.84 1.39 -21.60
C VAL A 207 -2.63 0.71 -20.25
N GLY A 208 -2.72 -0.62 -20.16
CA GLY A 208 -2.51 -1.36 -18.92
C GLY A 208 -1.10 -1.16 -18.36
N TYR A 209 -0.06 -1.24 -19.20
CA TYR A 209 1.32 -1.01 -18.76
C TYR A 209 1.58 0.46 -18.38
N LEU A 210 0.98 1.43 -19.12
CA LEU A 210 1.09 2.84 -18.78
C LEU A 210 0.40 3.16 -17.45
N MET A 211 -0.78 2.58 -17.21
CA MET A 211 -1.49 2.72 -15.93
C MET A 211 -0.69 2.11 -14.79
N ALA A 212 -0.05 0.95 -14.97
CA ALA A 212 0.80 0.35 -13.95
C ALA A 212 2.02 1.24 -13.59
N LEU A 213 2.61 1.90 -14.58
CA LEU A 213 3.68 2.87 -14.35
C LEU A 213 3.16 4.13 -13.65
N ALA A 214 2.00 4.62 -14.07
CA ALA A 214 1.35 5.78 -13.45
C ALA A 214 0.98 5.50 -11.99
N ASP A 215 0.49 4.30 -11.69
CA ASP A 215 0.23 3.83 -10.33
C ASP A 215 1.48 3.92 -9.46
N ALA A 216 2.60 3.36 -9.91
CA ALA A 216 3.87 3.42 -9.17
C ALA A 216 4.33 4.88 -8.90
N LEU A 217 4.14 5.79 -9.86
CA LEU A 217 4.47 7.21 -9.72
C LEU A 217 3.50 7.92 -8.76
N PHE A 218 2.20 7.67 -8.87
CA PHE A 218 1.20 8.24 -7.97
C PHE A 218 1.40 7.80 -6.53
N TRP A 219 1.68 6.52 -6.31
CA TRP A 219 2.00 6.02 -4.97
C TRP A 219 3.25 6.68 -4.39
N ALA A 220 4.30 6.81 -5.18
CA ALA A 220 5.53 7.49 -4.77
C ALA A 220 5.28 8.96 -4.44
N ALA A 221 4.45 9.66 -5.24
CA ALA A 221 4.06 11.05 -4.99
C ALA A 221 3.24 11.18 -3.71
N TYR A 222 2.27 10.27 -3.47
CA TYR A 222 1.49 10.20 -2.24
C TYR A 222 2.39 10.00 -1.01
N CYS A 223 3.29 9.02 -1.06
CA CYS A 223 4.23 8.74 0.04
C CYS A 223 5.14 9.93 0.33
N THR A 224 5.68 10.56 -0.72
CA THR A 224 6.57 11.72 -0.61
C THR A 224 5.87 12.92 0.00
N LEU A 225 4.63 13.21 -0.45
CA LEU A 225 3.80 14.29 0.09
C LEU A 225 3.43 14.03 1.55
N THR A 226 2.97 12.82 1.87
CA THR A 226 2.53 12.44 3.22
C THR A 226 3.68 12.52 4.22
N ALA A 227 4.87 12.05 3.84
CA ALA A 227 6.07 12.16 4.67
C ALA A 227 6.50 13.61 4.89
N ARG A 228 6.36 14.49 3.89
CA ARG A 228 6.72 15.92 3.99
C ARG A 228 5.77 16.67 4.93
N VAL A 229 4.48 16.40 4.86
CA VAL A 229 3.44 17.07 5.67
C VAL A 229 3.37 16.47 7.07
N LYS A 230 4.00 15.31 7.31
CA LYS A 230 3.90 14.55 8.57
C LYS A 230 2.44 14.34 8.98
N ALA A 231 1.62 13.94 8.01
CA ALA A 231 0.20 13.72 8.23
C ALA A 231 0.00 12.57 9.24
N GLU A 232 -0.68 12.87 10.31
CA GLU A 232 -1.00 11.91 11.37
C GLU A 232 -2.41 11.34 11.16
N GLY A 233 -2.59 10.07 11.50
CA GLY A 233 -3.87 9.40 11.48
C GLY A 233 -4.18 8.69 10.17
N SER A 234 -5.28 7.93 10.16
CA SER A 234 -5.69 7.10 9.03
C SER A 234 -6.71 7.81 8.15
N SER A 235 -6.24 8.55 7.14
CA SER A 235 -7.08 9.07 6.06
C SER A 235 -7.38 8.03 4.96
N VAL A 236 -6.78 6.84 5.03
CA VAL A 236 -6.88 5.79 4.00
C VAL A 236 -8.33 5.37 3.73
N GLY A 237 -9.14 5.22 4.79
CA GLY A 237 -10.57 4.88 4.62
C GLY A 237 -11.36 5.96 3.86
N PHE A 238 -10.99 7.24 3.96
CA PHE A 238 -11.58 8.31 3.15
C PHE A 238 -11.14 8.19 1.68
N PHE A 239 -9.87 7.94 1.43
CA PHE A 239 -9.38 7.78 0.06
C PHE A 239 -9.97 6.53 -0.60
N PHE A 240 -10.10 5.41 0.10
CA PHE A 240 -10.79 4.22 -0.41
C PHE A 240 -12.26 4.49 -0.73
N MET A 241 -12.95 5.28 0.09
CA MET A 241 -14.31 5.72 -0.22
C MET A 241 -14.36 6.52 -1.53
N LEU A 242 -13.42 7.44 -1.75
CA LEU A 242 -13.35 8.20 -3.02
C LEU A 242 -13.10 7.29 -4.22
N VAL A 243 -12.17 6.33 -4.11
CA VAL A 243 -11.92 5.32 -5.14
C VAL A 243 -13.19 4.54 -5.46
N SER A 244 -13.86 4.04 -4.42
CA SER A 244 -15.13 3.31 -4.55
C SER A 244 -16.19 4.12 -5.27
N LEU A 245 -16.40 5.39 -4.87
CA LEU A 245 -17.40 6.27 -5.48
C LEU A 245 -17.12 6.52 -6.97
N LEU A 246 -15.86 6.73 -7.35
CA LEU A 246 -15.48 6.94 -8.75
C LEU A 246 -15.66 5.68 -9.59
N LEU A 247 -15.30 4.51 -9.04
CA LEU A 247 -15.51 3.23 -9.73
C LEU A 247 -17.00 2.90 -9.87
N TRP A 248 -17.83 3.19 -8.87
CA TRP A 248 -19.28 3.04 -9.03
C TRP A 248 -19.87 4.02 -10.05
N ALA A 249 -19.38 5.27 -10.08
CA ALA A 249 -19.80 6.23 -11.10
C ALA A 249 -19.44 5.70 -12.51
N GLU A 250 -18.21 5.22 -12.72
CA GLU A 250 -17.79 4.60 -13.98
C GLU A 250 -18.65 3.37 -14.31
N TYR A 251 -18.91 2.50 -13.34
CA TYR A 251 -19.73 1.31 -13.51
C TYR A 251 -21.13 1.64 -14.03
N PHE A 252 -21.79 2.67 -13.45
CA PHE A 252 -23.15 3.05 -13.86
C PHE A 252 -23.18 3.86 -15.17
N ILE A 253 -22.15 4.64 -15.48
CA ILE A 253 -22.07 5.45 -16.70
C ILE A 253 -21.58 4.61 -17.89
N GLY A 254 -20.61 3.70 -17.68
CA GLY A 254 -19.94 2.94 -18.72
C GLY A 254 -20.80 1.84 -19.36
N GLY A 255 -21.97 1.52 -18.81
CA GLY A 255 -22.97 0.64 -19.43
C GLY A 255 -22.62 -0.85 -19.48
N THR A 256 -21.47 -1.26 -18.96
CA THR A 256 -21.05 -2.67 -18.89
C THR A 256 -21.36 -3.24 -17.49
N HIS A 257 -22.54 -3.77 -17.30
CA HIS A 257 -23.00 -4.25 -16.00
C HIS A 257 -22.93 -5.78 -15.93
N SER A 258 -21.91 -6.32 -15.30
CA SER A 258 -21.71 -7.76 -15.12
C SER A 258 -21.32 -8.14 -13.70
N LEU A 259 -22.01 -7.58 -12.69
CA LEU A 259 -21.82 -8.05 -11.32
C LEU A 259 -22.49 -9.43 -11.18
N ASN A 260 -21.67 -10.42 -10.85
CA ASN A 260 -22.12 -11.75 -10.48
C ASN A 260 -21.92 -11.95 -8.96
N PHE A 261 -22.96 -12.41 -8.26
CA PHE A 261 -22.96 -12.63 -6.83
C PHE A 261 -23.05 -14.12 -6.46
N ASP A 262 -22.41 -14.98 -7.24
CA ASP A 262 -22.23 -16.36 -6.82
C ASP A 262 -21.24 -16.46 -5.63
N ALA A 263 -21.15 -17.64 -5.01
CA ALA A 263 -20.33 -17.86 -3.84
C ALA A 263 -18.84 -17.59 -4.10
N GLU A 264 -18.37 -17.88 -5.31
CA GLU A 264 -16.98 -17.70 -5.72
C GLU A 264 -16.64 -16.20 -5.87
N SER A 265 -17.47 -15.45 -6.58
CA SER A 265 -17.34 -14.01 -6.75
C SER A 265 -17.34 -13.26 -5.42
N VAL A 266 -18.28 -13.62 -4.53
CA VAL A 266 -18.36 -13.06 -3.16
C VAL A 266 -17.11 -13.43 -2.36
N GLY A 267 -16.63 -14.67 -2.49
CA GLY A 267 -15.39 -15.13 -1.85
C GLY A 267 -14.19 -14.31 -2.27
N TYR A 268 -14.00 -14.08 -3.58
CA TYR A 268 -12.91 -13.24 -4.08
C TYR A 268 -13.06 -11.77 -3.64
N ALA A 269 -14.28 -11.22 -3.62
CA ALA A 269 -14.52 -9.85 -3.18
C ALA A 269 -14.15 -9.66 -1.71
N LEU A 270 -14.56 -10.58 -0.83
CA LEU A 270 -14.21 -10.56 0.59
C LEU A 270 -12.71 -10.76 0.83
N ALA A 271 -12.09 -11.69 0.12
CA ALA A 271 -10.66 -11.94 0.21
C ALA A 271 -9.84 -10.72 -0.25
N ALA A 272 -10.16 -10.14 -1.42
CA ALA A 272 -9.50 -8.97 -1.96
C ALA A 272 -9.65 -7.76 -1.04
N ALA A 273 -10.87 -7.49 -0.57
CA ALA A 273 -11.14 -6.40 0.36
C ALA A 273 -10.44 -6.59 1.71
N SER A 274 -10.36 -7.81 2.20
CA SER A 274 -9.64 -8.13 3.44
C SER A 274 -8.14 -7.94 3.28
N CYS A 275 -7.54 -8.46 2.21
CA CYS A 275 -6.12 -8.29 1.95
C CYS A 275 -5.74 -6.81 1.78
N MET A 276 -6.57 -6.04 1.05
CA MET A 276 -6.35 -4.61 0.87
C MET A 276 -6.56 -3.85 2.19
N GLY A 277 -7.73 -3.94 2.79
CA GLY A 277 -8.09 -3.16 3.98
C GLY A 277 -7.27 -3.53 5.22
N LEU A 278 -7.15 -4.84 5.55
CA LEU A 278 -6.32 -5.27 6.68
C LEU A 278 -4.84 -5.04 6.43
N GLY A 279 -4.37 -5.16 5.16
CA GLY A 279 -3.00 -4.83 4.80
C GLY A 279 -2.63 -3.42 5.24
N TYR A 280 -3.44 -2.42 4.89
CA TYR A 280 -3.25 -1.03 5.35
C TYR A 280 -3.41 -0.87 6.86
N ALA A 281 -4.34 -1.60 7.48
CA ALA A 281 -4.56 -1.57 8.91
C ALA A 281 -3.33 -2.02 9.70
N VAL A 282 -2.82 -3.22 9.40
CA VAL A 282 -1.66 -3.79 10.10
C VAL A 282 -0.36 -3.06 9.75
N TRP A 283 -0.25 -2.53 8.51
CA TRP A 283 0.88 -1.68 8.12
C TRP A 283 0.95 -0.41 8.97
N ASN A 284 -0.17 0.28 9.18
CA ASN A 284 -0.25 1.46 10.03
C ASN A 284 0.19 1.18 11.47
N ILE A 285 -0.20 0.05 12.04
CA ILE A 285 0.27 -0.38 13.37
C ILE A 285 1.79 -0.58 13.35
N GLY A 286 2.30 -1.27 12.33
CA GLY A 286 3.71 -1.55 12.17
C GLY A 286 4.58 -0.30 12.05
N ILE A 287 4.21 0.66 11.19
CA ILE A 287 4.99 1.89 10.98
C ILE A 287 4.90 2.85 12.15
N SER A 288 3.78 2.84 12.89
CA SER A 288 3.57 3.75 14.03
C SER A 288 4.33 3.33 15.28
N ARG A 289 4.54 2.02 15.49
CA ARG A 289 5.06 1.46 16.76
C ARG A 289 6.14 0.42 16.61
N GLY A 290 6.29 -0.15 15.41
CA GLY A 290 7.26 -1.19 15.09
C GLY A 290 8.59 -0.62 14.60
N ASN A 291 9.40 -1.51 14.05
CA ASN A 291 10.67 -1.16 13.41
C ASN A 291 10.44 -0.85 11.92
N MET A 292 10.34 0.44 11.60
CA MET A 292 10.13 0.93 10.22
C MET A 292 11.20 0.42 9.24
N THR A 293 12.44 0.26 9.71
CA THR A 293 13.54 -0.23 8.85
C THR A 293 13.33 -1.69 8.42
N VAL A 294 12.85 -2.53 9.33
CA VAL A 294 12.53 -3.94 9.05
C VAL A 294 11.34 -4.03 8.09
N LEU A 295 10.30 -3.24 8.33
CA LEU A 295 9.09 -3.21 7.49
C LEU A 295 9.40 -2.74 6.07
N ALA A 296 10.15 -1.66 5.93
CA ALA A 296 10.59 -1.16 4.62
C ALA A 296 11.47 -2.20 3.89
N GLY A 297 12.40 -2.85 4.61
CA GLY A 297 13.22 -3.91 4.03
C GLY A 297 12.39 -5.11 3.55
N ALA A 298 11.39 -5.52 4.32
CA ALA A 298 10.51 -6.64 3.97
C ALA A 298 9.61 -6.32 2.79
N SER A 299 9.12 -5.07 2.65
CA SER A 299 8.24 -4.68 1.55
C SER A 299 8.91 -4.77 0.17
N TYR A 300 10.24 -4.71 0.10
CA TYR A 300 10.97 -4.90 -1.17
C TYR A 300 10.89 -6.33 -1.72
N PHE A 301 10.43 -7.29 -0.94
CA PHE A 301 10.21 -8.66 -1.38
C PHE A 301 8.78 -8.96 -1.83
N ILE A 302 7.85 -8.00 -1.69
CA ILE A 302 6.46 -8.14 -2.17
C ILE A 302 6.40 -8.58 -3.64
N PRO A 303 7.22 -8.04 -4.57
CA PRO A 303 7.21 -8.48 -5.97
C PRO A 303 7.40 -9.98 -6.15
N VAL A 304 8.38 -10.55 -5.44
CA VAL A 304 8.69 -11.99 -5.51
C VAL A 304 7.56 -12.80 -4.88
N PHE A 305 7.07 -12.41 -3.72
CA PHE A 305 5.97 -13.13 -3.07
C PHE A 305 4.67 -13.03 -3.87
N SER A 306 4.37 -11.86 -4.44
CA SER A 306 3.19 -11.66 -5.28
C SER A 306 3.26 -12.50 -6.56
N ALA A 307 4.42 -12.57 -7.21
CA ALA A 307 4.63 -13.44 -8.37
C ALA A 307 4.44 -14.92 -8.00
N LEU A 308 5.00 -15.35 -6.86
CA LEU A 308 4.84 -16.72 -6.37
C LEU A 308 3.35 -17.03 -6.11
N VAL A 309 2.64 -16.15 -5.40
CA VAL A 309 1.19 -16.29 -5.15
C VAL A 309 0.42 -16.36 -6.47
N SER A 310 0.75 -15.49 -7.45
CA SER A 310 0.07 -15.45 -8.74
C SER A 310 0.29 -16.73 -9.55
N SER A 311 1.44 -17.40 -9.41
CA SER A 311 1.68 -18.67 -10.09
C SER A 311 0.74 -19.77 -9.60
N PHE A 312 0.29 -19.70 -8.34
CA PHE A 312 -0.67 -20.67 -7.77
C PHE A 312 -2.13 -20.22 -7.94
N VAL A 313 -2.46 -18.95 -7.63
CA VAL A 313 -3.85 -18.47 -7.56
C VAL A 313 -4.46 -18.31 -8.96
N ILE A 314 -3.71 -17.75 -9.90
CA ILE A 314 -4.18 -17.52 -11.28
C ILE A 314 -3.43 -18.36 -12.32
N SER A 315 -2.67 -19.37 -11.86
CA SER A 315 -1.91 -20.27 -12.72
C SER A 315 -1.02 -19.53 -13.73
N ALA A 316 -0.38 -18.44 -13.32
CA ALA A 316 0.45 -17.64 -14.20
C ALA A 316 1.74 -18.40 -14.57
N PRO A 317 2.01 -18.63 -15.88
CA PRO A 317 3.25 -19.26 -16.31
C PRO A 317 4.39 -18.24 -16.18
N LEU A 318 5.35 -18.50 -15.29
CA LEU A 318 6.49 -17.62 -15.02
C LEU A 318 7.78 -18.27 -15.50
N SER A 319 8.45 -17.60 -16.44
CA SER A 319 9.73 -18.05 -16.98
C SER A 319 10.90 -17.78 -16.04
N VAL A 320 12.05 -18.39 -16.31
CA VAL A 320 13.30 -18.09 -15.59
C VAL A 320 13.68 -16.62 -15.73
N GLN A 321 13.48 -16.03 -16.91
CA GLN A 321 13.73 -14.62 -17.20
C GLN A 321 12.84 -13.71 -16.36
N PHE A 322 11.58 -14.10 -16.14
CA PHE A 322 10.70 -13.39 -15.22
C PHE A 322 11.30 -13.34 -13.81
N TRP A 323 11.74 -14.48 -13.28
CA TRP A 323 12.33 -14.54 -11.92
C TRP A 323 13.66 -13.77 -11.81
N GLN A 324 14.46 -13.78 -12.87
CA GLN A 324 15.66 -12.93 -12.93
C GLN A 324 15.29 -11.44 -12.85
N GLY A 325 14.32 -11.00 -13.65
CA GLY A 325 13.85 -9.62 -13.63
C GLY A 325 13.24 -9.22 -12.29
N ALA A 326 12.40 -10.07 -11.69
CA ALA A 326 11.84 -9.85 -10.36
C ALA A 326 12.93 -9.70 -9.28
N GLY A 327 13.94 -10.58 -9.32
CA GLY A 327 15.10 -10.50 -8.43
C GLY A 327 15.88 -9.19 -8.61
N MET A 328 16.05 -8.71 -9.86
CA MET A 328 16.71 -7.44 -10.17
C MET A 328 15.92 -6.24 -9.62
N VAL A 329 14.58 -6.24 -9.71
CA VAL A 329 13.70 -5.19 -9.15
C VAL A 329 13.87 -5.14 -7.64
N CYS A 330 13.83 -6.28 -6.96
CA CYS A 330 14.03 -6.36 -5.52
C CYS A 330 15.43 -5.88 -5.12
N ALA A 331 16.46 -6.38 -5.78
CA ALA A 331 17.85 -5.99 -5.52
C ALA A 331 18.08 -4.50 -5.75
N GLY A 332 17.54 -3.94 -6.84
CA GLY A 332 17.60 -2.51 -7.16
C GLY A 332 16.96 -1.64 -6.09
N SER A 333 15.76 -2.03 -5.61
CA SER A 333 15.06 -1.34 -4.52
C SER A 333 15.86 -1.39 -3.21
N VAL A 334 16.43 -2.56 -2.86
CA VAL A 334 17.29 -2.72 -1.69
C VAL A 334 18.56 -1.85 -1.80
N VAL A 335 19.18 -1.81 -2.98
CA VAL A 335 20.35 -0.95 -3.25
C VAL A 335 19.96 0.53 -3.06
N CYS A 336 18.85 0.99 -3.64
CA CYS A 336 18.37 2.36 -3.42
C CYS A 336 18.17 2.67 -1.93
N TRP A 337 17.55 1.75 -1.20
CA TRP A 337 17.33 1.91 0.24
C TRP A 337 18.65 1.99 1.03
N LEU A 338 19.61 1.10 0.76
CA LEU A 338 20.93 1.12 1.40
C LEU A 338 21.69 2.42 1.09
N ALA A 339 21.50 2.99 -0.11
CA ALA A 339 22.15 4.24 -0.51
C ALA A 339 21.66 5.45 0.31
N THR A 340 20.47 5.38 0.87
CA THR A 340 19.86 6.45 1.68
C THR A 340 20.06 6.26 3.19
N ARG A 341 20.59 5.10 3.65
CA ARG A 341 20.84 4.87 5.07
C ARG A 341 21.98 5.76 5.60
N ARG A 342 21.72 6.49 6.67
CA ARG A 342 22.78 7.11 7.47
C ARG A 342 23.55 6.00 8.20
N LYS A 343 24.89 6.07 8.25
CA LYS A 343 25.63 5.28 9.22
C LYS A 343 25.17 5.76 10.61
N SER A 344 24.60 4.87 11.42
CA SER A 344 24.54 5.11 12.85
C SER A 344 25.98 5.18 13.35
N ILE A 345 26.41 6.39 13.73
CA ILE A 345 27.67 6.63 14.46
C ILE A 345 27.42 6.18 15.89
#